data_a31c8c90d32d43e003ed487d344d0989
#
_entry.id   a31c8c90d32d43e003ed487d344d0989
#
_cell.length_a   1.000
_cell.length_b   1.000
_cell.length_c   1.000
_cell.angle_alpha   90.00
_cell.angle_beta   90.00
_cell.angle_gamma   90.00
#
_symmetry.space_group_name_H-M   'P 1'
#
loop_
_entity.id
_entity.type
_entity.pdbx_description
1 polymer ?
#
loop_
_entity_poly.entity_id
_entity_poly.type
_entity_poly.pdbx_seq_one_letter_code
_entity_poly.pdbx_strand_id
1 'polypeptide(L)'
;TPEEYCQRKAAGSGSSFYYSFLFLPPERRRAITALYAFCREVDDVVDECADPQLARTKLAWWRSELAATYAGRPSHPVTQSLAEAVRAFSLPRRRFNLPTEQLQEIIDGMEMDLDHARYADFKALHLYCYRVASVVGLLAAEIFGYQDRHTLKYAHDLGLAFQLTNII
;
A
#
# COMPACT_ATOMS: atom_id res chain seq x y z
N THR A 1 -15.00 4.74 13.82
CA THR A 1 -15.12 3.60 12.90
C THR A 1 -13.79 3.31 12.21
N PRO A 2 -13.57 2.09 11.66
CA PRO A 2 -12.40 1.78 10.84
C PRO A 2 -12.20 2.75 9.66
N GLU A 3 -13.28 3.11 8.98
CA GLU A 3 -13.27 4.07 7.87
C GLU A 3 -12.79 5.45 8.32
N GLU A 4 -13.31 5.98 9.43
CA GLU A 4 -12.87 7.28 9.99
C GLU A 4 -11.40 7.27 10.39
N TYR A 5 -10.90 6.14 10.90
CA TYR A 5 -9.48 5.98 11.20
C TYR A 5 -8.64 6.12 9.93
N CYS A 6 -8.98 5.39 8.86
CA CYS A 6 -8.30 5.45 7.58
C CYS A 6 -8.34 6.87 6.98
N GLN A 7 -9.48 7.55 7.06
CA GLN A 7 -9.63 8.93 6.58
C GLN A 7 -8.72 9.88 7.34
N ARG A 8 -8.68 9.80 8.67
CA ARG A 8 -7.79 10.66 9.48
C ARG A 8 -6.31 10.39 9.16
N LYS A 9 -5.92 9.12 9.04
CA LYS A 9 -4.54 8.75 8.69
C LYS A 9 -4.16 9.29 7.31
N ALA A 10 -5.02 9.13 6.31
CA ALA A 10 -4.80 9.63 4.97
C ALA A 10 -4.76 11.17 4.90
N ALA A 11 -5.69 11.85 5.55
CA ALA A 11 -5.74 13.31 5.59
C ALA A 11 -4.53 13.91 6.33
N GLY A 12 -4.10 13.27 7.41
CA GLY A 12 -2.96 13.70 8.23
C GLY A 12 -1.60 13.62 7.52
N SER A 13 -1.51 12.86 6.43
CA SER A 13 -0.27 12.73 5.65
C SER A 13 0.15 13.99 4.90
N GLY A 14 -0.76 14.97 4.72
CA GLY A 14 -0.52 16.18 3.93
C GLY A 14 -0.38 15.93 2.42
N SER A 15 -0.58 14.70 1.95
CA SER A 15 -0.42 14.33 0.55
C SER A 15 -1.55 14.87 -0.32
N SER A 16 -1.19 15.44 -1.47
CA SER A 16 -2.14 15.88 -2.50
C SER A 16 -2.98 14.73 -3.09
N PHE A 17 -2.48 13.48 -3.03
CA PHE A 17 -3.23 12.30 -3.47
C PHE A 17 -4.54 12.12 -2.72
N TYR A 18 -4.57 12.38 -1.41
CA TYR A 18 -5.79 12.26 -0.62
C TYR A 18 -6.95 13.10 -1.18
N TYR A 19 -6.67 14.32 -1.61
CA TYR A 19 -7.72 15.19 -2.18
C TYR A 19 -8.28 14.64 -3.49
N SER A 20 -7.46 13.95 -4.29
CA SER A 20 -7.94 13.32 -5.53
C SER A 20 -8.90 12.16 -5.26
N PHE A 21 -8.79 11.49 -4.12
CA PHE A 21 -9.70 10.40 -3.75
C PHE A 21 -11.14 10.86 -3.53
N LEU A 22 -11.33 12.13 -3.15
CA LEU A 22 -12.66 12.70 -2.87
C LEU A 22 -13.58 12.70 -4.10
N PHE A 23 -13.02 12.68 -5.29
CA PHE A 23 -13.76 12.64 -6.56
C PHE A 23 -14.17 11.24 -7.00
N LEU A 24 -13.72 10.19 -6.31
CA LEU A 24 -14.04 8.81 -6.63
C LEU A 24 -15.43 8.40 -6.10
N PRO A 25 -16.08 7.43 -6.77
CA PRO A 25 -17.29 6.79 -6.22
C PRO A 25 -17.01 6.24 -4.82
N PRO A 26 -18.02 6.24 -3.92
CA PRO A 26 -17.81 5.93 -2.49
C PRO A 26 -17.11 4.61 -2.23
N GLU A 27 -17.42 3.54 -2.97
CA GLU A 27 -16.77 2.22 -2.81
C GLU A 27 -15.28 2.29 -3.14
N ARG A 28 -14.92 2.89 -4.27
CA ARG A 28 -13.52 3.04 -4.69
C ARG A 28 -12.76 3.98 -3.77
N ARG A 29 -13.40 5.06 -3.33
CA ARG A 29 -12.82 6.00 -2.37
C ARG A 29 -12.48 5.31 -1.05
N ARG A 30 -13.38 4.51 -0.48
CA ARG A 30 -13.10 3.74 0.73
C ARG A 30 -11.93 2.79 0.54
N ALA A 31 -11.91 2.04 -0.55
CA ALA A 31 -10.86 1.08 -0.85
C ALA A 31 -9.47 1.74 -1.01
N ILE A 32 -9.38 2.82 -1.79
CA ILE A 32 -8.10 3.51 -1.98
C ILE A 32 -7.63 4.22 -0.70
N THR A 33 -8.56 4.74 0.11
CA THR A 33 -8.23 5.34 1.41
C THR A 33 -7.71 4.29 2.38
N ALA A 34 -8.28 3.08 2.40
CA ALA A 34 -7.79 1.98 3.23
C ALA A 34 -6.39 1.51 2.77
N LEU A 35 -6.17 1.36 1.46
CA LEU A 35 -4.85 1.04 0.91
C LEU A 35 -3.81 2.12 1.27
N TYR A 36 -4.16 3.38 1.08
CA TYR A 36 -3.28 4.50 1.41
C TYR A 36 -2.95 4.55 2.90
N ALA A 37 -3.95 4.36 3.77
CA ALA A 37 -3.75 4.29 5.21
C ALA A 37 -2.83 3.12 5.60
N PHE A 38 -2.96 1.95 4.96
CA PHE A 38 -2.06 0.83 5.16
C PHE A 38 -0.61 1.18 4.78
N CYS A 39 -0.40 1.79 3.63
CA CYS A 39 0.94 2.23 3.22
C CYS A 39 1.55 3.20 4.24
N ARG A 40 0.76 4.16 4.74
CA ARG A 40 1.23 5.11 5.76
C ARG A 40 1.53 4.46 7.11
N GLU A 41 0.75 3.46 7.52
CA GLU A 41 1.02 2.74 8.78
C GLU A 41 2.36 1.99 8.74
N VAL A 42 2.64 1.30 7.62
CA VAL A 42 3.90 0.55 7.51
C VAL A 42 5.11 1.45 7.25
N ASP A 43 4.92 2.58 6.58
CA ASP A 43 5.92 3.62 6.37
C ASP A 43 6.31 4.29 7.70
N ASP A 44 5.32 4.71 8.50
CA ASP A 44 5.54 5.32 9.81
C ASP A 44 6.25 4.36 10.80
N VAL A 45 6.13 3.04 10.63
CA VAL A 45 6.91 2.07 11.43
C VAL A 45 8.41 2.28 11.23
N VAL A 46 8.84 2.57 10.02
CA VAL A 46 10.25 2.76 9.67
C VAL A 46 10.70 4.18 9.98
N ASP A 47 9.88 5.16 9.63
CA ASP A 47 10.22 6.58 9.79
C ASP A 47 10.26 7.03 11.27
N GLU A 48 9.35 6.52 12.10
CA GLU A 48 9.21 6.97 13.49
C GLU A 48 9.93 6.08 14.51
N CYS A 49 10.39 4.89 14.13
CA CYS A 49 10.99 3.95 15.06
C CYS A 49 12.52 4.04 15.02
N ALA A 50 13.10 4.67 16.03
CA ALA A 50 14.56 4.81 16.15
C ALA A 50 15.32 3.47 16.34
N ASP A 51 14.63 2.43 16.83
CA ASP A 51 15.20 1.10 17.03
C ASP A 51 14.84 0.17 15.86
N PRO A 52 15.82 -0.23 15.01
CA PRO A 52 15.55 -1.13 13.87
C PRO A 52 14.97 -2.49 14.28
N GLN A 53 15.31 -3.01 15.45
CA GLN A 53 14.78 -4.31 15.90
C GLN A 53 13.30 -4.19 16.29
N LEU A 54 12.94 -3.09 16.93
CA LEU A 54 11.53 -2.79 17.21
C LEU A 54 10.73 -2.55 15.93
N ALA A 55 11.31 -1.83 14.97
CA ALA A 55 10.69 -1.64 13.65
C ALA A 55 10.43 -2.98 12.94
N ARG A 56 11.40 -3.89 12.90
CA ARG A 56 11.24 -5.25 12.35
C ARG A 56 10.13 -6.03 13.06
N THR A 57 10.05 -5.94 14.38
CA THR A 57 9.00 -6.60 15.18
C THR A 57 7.62 -6.06 14.79
N LYS A 58 7.48 -4.75 14.61
CA LYS A 58 6.23 -4.13 14.16
C LYS A 58 5.88 -4.53 12.72
N LEU A 59 6.85 -4.59 11.81
CA LEU A 59 6.62 -5.05 10.44
C LEU A 59 6.21 -6.54 10.39
N ALA A 60 6.82 -7.38 11.24
CA ALA A 60 6.41 -8.78 11.38
C ALA A 60 4.97 -8.90 11.89
N TRP A 61 4.57 -8.03 12.82
CA TRP A 61 3.18 -7.94 13.26
C TRP A 61 2.24 -7.57 12.10
N TRP A 62 2.60 -6.58 11.26
CA TRP A 62 1.82 -6.21 10.09
C TRP A 62 1.67 -7.35 9.08
N ARG A 63 2.71 -8.17 8.87
CA ARG A 63 2.60 -9.40 8.05
C ARG A 63 1.58 -10.38 8.62
N SER A 64 1.61 -10.60 9.94
CA SER A 64 0.65 -11.46 10.62
C SER A 64 -0.78 -10.90 10.55
N GLU A 65 -0.93 -9.60 10.68
CA GLU A 65 -2.21 -8.91 10.58
C GLU A 65 -2.80 -8.98 9.15
N LEU A 66 -1.95 -8.88 8.11
CA LEU A 66 -2.38 -9.15 6.73
C LEU A 66 -2.86 -10.59 6.56
N ALA A 67 -2.12 -11.58 7.05
CA ALA A 67 -2.54 -12.98 7.00
C ALA A 67 -3.88 -13.18 7.71
N ALA A 68 -4.08 -12.58 8.88
CA ALA A 68 -5.34 -12.59 9.62
C ALA A 68 -6.47 -11.92 8.82
N THR A 69 -6.18 -10.83 8.11
CA THR A 69 -7.13 -10.11 7.26
C THR A 69 -7.70 -11.00 6.16
N TYR A 70 -6.84 -11.72 5.44
CA TYR A 70 -7.26 -12.66 4.39
C TYR A 70 -7.91 -13.91 4.94
N ALA A 71 -7.63 -14.27 6.20
CA ALA A 71 -8.36 -15.31 6.94
C ALA A 71 -9.69 -14.83 7.54
N GLY A 72 -10.11 -13.58 7.27
CA GLY A 72 -11.38 -13.00 7.74
C GLY A 72 -11.36 -12.57 9.21
N ARG A 73 -10.19 -12.35 9.81
CA ARG A 73 -10.02 -11.99 11.23
C ARG A 73 -9.13 -10.74 11.43
N PRO A 74 -9.40 -9.63 10.72
CA PRO A 74 -8.65 -8.39 10.90
C PRO A 74 -8.90 -7.81 12.30
N SER A 75 -7.84 -7.32 12.96
CA SER A 75 -7.93 -6.71 14.28
C SER A 75 -7.70 -5.20 14.26
N HIS A 76 -6.85 -4.69 13.38
CA HIS A 76 -6.56 -3.27 13.25
C HIS A 76 -7.60 -2.53 12.41
N PRO A 77 -7.96 -1.26 12.72
CA PRO A 77 -8.94 -0.53 11.93
C PRO A 77 -8.63 -0.44 10.43
N VAL A 78 -7.35 -0.26 10.09
CA VAL A 78 -6.91 -0.22 8.69
C VAL A 78 -7.15 -1.56 7.99
N THR A 79 -6.81 -2.67 8.63
CA THR A 79 -7.01 -4.00 8.05
C THR A 79 -8.48 -4.41 8.02
N GLN A 80 -9.31 -3.93 8.93
CA GLN A 80 -10.76 -4.08 8.85
C GLN A 80 -11.33 -3.39 7.61
N SER A 81 -10.94 -2.14 7.35
CA SER A 81 -11.33 -1.42 6.13
C SER A 81 -10.73 -2.06 4.87
N LEU A 82 -9.49 -2.55 4.93
CA LEU A 82 -8.84 -3.24 3.82
C LEU A 82 -9.53 -4.58 3.51
N ALA A 83 -9.99 -5.32 4.52
CA ALA A 83 -10.74 -6.55 4.33
C ALA A 83 -12.07 -6.30 3.58
N GLU A 84 -12.74 -5.18 3.82
CA GLU A 84 -13.91 -4.77 3.06
C GLU A 84 -13.55 -4.48 1.59
N ALA A 85 -12.44 -3.77 1.36
CA ALA A 85 -11.93 -3.51 0.01
C ALA A 85 -11.59 -4.82 -0.72
N VAL A 86 -10.83 -5.73 -0.08
CA VAL A 86 -10.49 -7.04 -0.64
C VAL A 86 -11.75 -7.80 -1.03
N ARG A 87 -12.75 -7.87 -0.16
CA ARG A 87 -14.02 -8.54 -0.45
C ARG A 87 -14.77 -7.89 -1.61
N ALA A 88 -14.84 -6.56 -1.65
CA ALA A 88 -15.53 -5.81 -2.69
C ALA A 88 -14.89 -6.00 -4.08
N PHE A 89 -13.55 -6.09 -4.14
CA PHE A 89 -12.79 -6.15 -5.41
C PHE A 89 -12.34 -7.56 -5.80
N SER A 90 -12.44 -8.58 -4.92
CA SER A 90 -12.05 -9.97 -5.20
C SER A 90 -13.23 -10.89 -5.55
N LEU A 91 -14.43 -10.37 -5.78
CA LEU A 91 -15.59 -11.18 -6.16
C LEU A 91 -15.40 -11.82 -7.55
N PRO A 92 -15.88 -13.08 -7.79
CA PRO A 92 -15.64 -13.82 -9.03
C PRO A 92 -16.12 -13.13 -10.33
N ARG A 93 -17.00 -12.16 -10.22
CA ARG A 93 -17.51 -11.37 -11.36
C ARG A 93 -16.72 -10.10 -11.64
N ARG A 94 -15.78 -9.72 -10.77
CA ARG A 94 -14.92 -8.55 -10.99
C ARG A 94 -13.58 -9.04 -11.55
N ARG A 95 -13.07 -8.35 -12.57
CA ARG A 95 -11.77 -8.63 -13.20
C ARG A 95 -10.57 -8.21 -12.35
N PHE A 96 -10.81 -7.58 -11.21
CA PHE A 96 -9.82 -6.88 -10.40
C PHE A 96 -9.58 -7.63 -9.10
N ASN A 97 -8.36 -7.60 -8.61
CA ASN A 97 -7.92 -8.36 -7.44
C ASN A 97 -6.92 -7.55 -6.61
N LEU A 98 -7.00 -7.69 -5.29
CA LEU A 98 -6.03 -7.17 -4.32
C LEU A 98 -5.33 -8.36 -3.65
N PRO A 99 -4.27 -8.92 -4.26
CA PRO A 99 -3.61 -10.10 -3.73
C PRO A 99 -2.76 -9.76 -2.50
N THR A 100 -2.72 -10.68 -1.53
CA THR A 100 -1.94 -10.50 -0.30
C THR A 100 -0.46 -10.36 -0.57
N GLU A 101 0.05 -11.01 -1.61
CA GLU A 101 1.45 -10.98 -2.03
C GLU A 101 1.89 -9.55 -2.35
N GLN A 102 1.06 -8.75 -3.02
CA GLN A 102 1.38 -7.37 -3.33
C GLN A 102 1.39 -6.49 -2.07
N LEU A 103 0.50 -6.72 -1.13
CA LEU A 103 0.51 -5.99 0.14
C LEU A 103 1.73 -6.37 1.00
N GLN A 104 2.18 -7.63 0.93
CA GLN A 104 3.42 -8.06 1.58
C GLN A 104 4.66 -7.44 0.94
N GLU A 105 4.70 -7.28 -0.39
CA GLU A 105 5.80 -6.58 -1.08
C GLU A 105 5.98 -5.13 -0.57
N ILE A 106 4.88 -4.45 -0.20
CA ILE A 106 4.98 -3.11 0.40
C ILE A 106 5.71 -3.17 1.76
N ILE A 107 5.36 -4.13 2.61
CA ILE A 107 6.04 -4.32 3.91
C ILE A 107 7.52 -4.67 3.69
N ASP A 108 7.81 -5.55 2.72
CA ASP A 108 9.18 -5.94 2.38
C ASP A 108 9.99 -4.74 1.85
N GLY A 109 9.35 -3.85 1.12
CA GLY A 109 9.94 -2.59 0.67
C GLY A 109 10.31 -1.67 1.84
N MET A 110 9.42 -1.52 2.83
CA MET A 110 9.71 -0.73 4.03
C MET A 110 10.82 -1.36 4.88
N GLU A 111 10.88 -2.70 4.96
CA GLU A 111 11.98 -3.37 5.65
C GLU A 111 13.34 -3.13 4.99
N MET A 112 13.39 -2.94 3.66
CA MET A 112 14.63 -2.58 2.95
C MET A 112 15.21 -1.24 3.45
N ASP A 113 14.40 -0.29 3.88
CA ASP A 113 14.85 0.99 4.42
C ASP A 113 15.59 0.84 5.76
N LEU A 114 15.31 -0.23 6.51
CA LEU A 114 16.04 -0.54 7.75
C LEU A 114 17.45 -1.12 7.48
N ASP A 115 17.67 -1.69 6.29
CA ASP A 115 18.91 -2.39 5.93
C ASP A 115 19.87 -1.54 5.08
N HIS A 116 19.35 -0.58 4.32
CA HIS A 116 20.10 0.06 3.24
C HIS A 116 20.06 1.59 3.32
N ALA A 117 21.14 2.18 3.83
CA ALA A 117 21.38 3.61 3.66
C ALA A 117 21.70 3.99 2.18
N ARG A 118 22.13 3.02 1.36
CA ARG A 118 22.46 3.17 -0.07
C ARG A 118 22.25 1.86 -0.82
N TYR A 119 21.78 1.96 -2.05
CA TYR A 119 21.64 0.81 -2.95
C TYR A 119 22.93 0.62 -3.75
N ALA A 120 23.41 -0.63 -3.82
CA ALA A 120 24.68 -0.98 -4.45
C ALA A 120 24.66 -0.76 -5.97
N ASP A 121 23.49 -0.97 -6.60
CA ASP A 121 23.29 -0.83 -8.04
C ASP A 121 21.85 -0.44 -8.37
N PHE A 122 21.62 -0.13 -9.65
CA PHE A 122 20.27 0.24 -10.13
C PHE A 122 19.27 -0.90 -9.99
N LYS A 123 19.70 -2.16 -10.04
CA LYS A 123 18.80 -3.31 -9.89
C LYS A 123 18.22 -3.39 -8.47
N ALA A 124 19.07 -3.17 -7.46
CA ALA A 124 18.63 -3.13 -6.06
C ALA A 124 17.70 -1.92 -5.80
N LEU A 125 18.04 -0.74 -6.32
CA LEU A 125 17.20 0.45 -6.25
C LEU A 125 15.86 0.24 -6.97
N HIS A 126 15.87 -0.40 -8.14
CA HIS A 126 14.65 -0.70 -8.88
C HIS A 126 13.72 -1.63 -8.10
N LEU A 127 14.26 -2.65 -7.42
CA LEU A 127 13.47 -3.54 -6.57
C LEU A 127 12.79 -2.77 -5.44
N TYR A 128 13.51 -1.87 -4.78
CA TYR A 128 12.96 -1.00 -3.75
C TYR A 128 11.81 -0.14 -4.31
N CYS A 129 12.06 0.60 -5.39
CA CYS A 129 11.03 1.45 -6.01
C CYS A 129 9.81 0.64 -6.47
N TYR A 130 10.01 -0.57 -6.97
CA TYR A 130 8.93 -1.48 -7.31
C TYR A 130 8.06 -1.78 -6.07
N ARG A 131 8.67 -2.17 -4.96
CA ARG A 131 7.99 -2.57 -3.73
C ARG A 131 7.21 -1.43 -3.09
N VAL A 132 7.82 -0.25 -2.98
CA VAL A 132 7.22 0.89 -2.25
C VAL A 132 6.30 1.77 -3.09
N ALA A 133 6.37 1.68 -4.42
CA ALA A 133 5.62 2.58 -5.29
C ALA A 133 4.92 1.87 -6.46
N SER A 134 5.62 1.04 -7.26
CA SER A 134 4.98 0.37 -8.40
C SER A 134 3.86 -0.57 -7.97
N VAL A 135 4.06 -1.35 -6.89
CA VAL A 135 3.04 -2.24 -6.32
C VAL A 135 1.83 -1.44 -5.85
N VAL A 136 2.03 -0.28 -5.22
CA VAL A 136 0.92 0.61 -4.81
C VAL A 136 0.15 1.10 -6.03
N GLY A 137 0.85 1.48 -7.10
CA GLY A 137 0.23 1.87 -8.38
C GLY A 137 -0.60 0.74 -9.00
N LEU A 138 -0.10 -0.50 -8.98
CA LEU A 138 -0.82 -1.68 -9.46
C LEU A 138 -2.11 -1.93 -8.66
N LEU A 139 -2.04 -1.91 -7.33
CA LEU A 139 -3.20 -2.04 -6.45
C LEU A 139 -4.21 -0.90 -6.64
N ALA A 140 -3.72 0.32 -6.82
CA ALA A 140 -4.58 1.47 -7.12
C ALA A 140 -5.31 1.29 -8.46
N ALA A 141 -4.62 0.79 -9.50
CA ALA A 141 -5.24 0.49 -10.79
C ALA A 141 -6.36 -0.56 -10.68
N GLU A 142 -6.17 -1.59 -9.85
CA GLU A 142 -7.21 -2.58 -9.56
C GLU A 142 -8.45 -1.94 -8.90
N ILE A 143 -8.25 -1.00 -7.97
CA ILE A 143 -9.35 -0.29 -7.29
C ILE A 143 -10.05 0.68 -8.25
N PHE A 144 -9.30 1.44 -9.05
CA PHE A 144 -9.87 2.40 -10.02
C PHE A 144 -10.56 1.71 -11.19
N GLY A 145 -10.13 0.51 -11.52
CA GLY A 145 -10.59 -0.25 -12.66
C GLY A 145 -9.96 0.23 -13.98
N TYR A 146 -9.78 -0.70 -14.89
CA TYR A 146 -9.20 -0.42 -16.21
C TYR A 146 -9.86 -1.30 -17.28
N GLN A 147 -9.80 -0.87 -18.54
CA GLN A 147 -10.30 -1.63 -19.68
C GLN A 147 -9.16 -2.32 -20.45
N ASP A 148 -7.99 -1.69 -20.49
CA ASP A 148 -6.81 -2.18 -21.18
C ASP A 148 -5.74 -2.62 -20.17
N ARG A 149 -5.21 -3.83 -20.35
CA ARG A 149 -4.13 -4.39 -19.52
C ARG A 149 -2.82 -3.60 -19.60
N HIS A 150 -2.60 -2.81 -20.65
CA HIS A 150 -1.47 -1.88 -20.73
C HIS A 150 -1.49 -0.83 -19.62
N THR A 151 -2.66 -0.55 -19.02
CA THR A 151 -2.79 0.31 -17.85
C THR A 151 -1.96 -0.19 -16.67
N LEU A 152 -1.83 -1.50 -16.48
CA LEU A 152 -1.00 -2.06 -15.41
C LEU A 152 0.49 -1.77 -15.63
N LYS A 153 0.96 -1.87 -16.88
CA LYS A 153 2.34 -1.48 -17.21
C LYS A 153 2.55 0.01 -16.95
N TYR A 154 1.60 0.84 -17.36
CA TYR A 154 1.65 2.29 -17.12
C TYR A 154 1.67 2.60 -15.61
N ALA A 155 0.82 1.97 -14.82
CA ALA A 155 0.76 2.15 -13.36
C ALA A 155 2.09 1.74 -12.69
N HIS A 156 2.68 0.63 -13.14
CA HIS A 156 4.00 0.18 -12.69
C HIS A 156 5.09 1.21 -13.01
N ASP A 157 5.19 1.64 -14.25
CA ASP A 157 6.24 2.56 -14.71
C ASP A 157 6.08 3.94 -14.07
N LEU A 158 4.84 4.40 -13.86
CA LEU A 158 4.54 5.66 -13.19
C LEU A 158 4.93 5.62 -11.70
N GLY A 159 4.64 4.51 -11.00
CA GLY A 159 5.07 4.30 -9.62
C GLY A 159 6.59 4.36 -9.49
N LEU A 160 7.31 3.67 -10.37
CA LEU A 160 8.77 3.71 -10.44
C LEU A 160 9.28 5.15 -10.65
N ALA A 161 8.70 5.88 -11.60
CA ALA A 161 9.09 7.26 -11.91
C ALA A 161 8.87 8.21 -10.71
N PHE A 162 7.72 8.09 -10.02
CA PHE A 162 7.45 8.88 -8.81
C PHE A 162 8.46 8.61 -7.71
N GLN A 163 8.78 7.35 -7.45
CA GLN A 163 9.73 7.02 -6.37
C GLN A 163 11.14 7.48 -6.71
N LEU A 164 11.58 7.32 -7.96
CA LEU A 164 12.87 7.86 -8.40
C LEU A 164 12.94 9.38 -8.23
N THR A 165 11.85 10.10 -8.53
CA THR A 165 11.76 11.56 -8.34
C THR A 165 11.82 11.95 -6.86
N ASN A 166 11.28 11.13 -5.95
CA ASN A 166 11.33 11.38 -4.52
C ASN A 166 12.74 11.17 -3.92
N ILE A 167 13.57 10.35 -4.55
CA ILE A 167 14.92 10.03 -4.08
C ILE A 167 15.96 11.09 -4.53
N ILE A 168 15.73 11.76 -5.66
CA ILE A 168 16.61 12.78 -6.24
C ILE A 168 16.39 14.13 -5.56
#